data_0bdcaed0a138051489d93b8e5fd0c62b
#
_entry.id   0bdcaed0a138051489d93b8e5fd0c62b
#
_cell.length_a   1.000
_cell.length_b   1.000
_cell.length_c   1.000
_cell.angle_alpha   90.00
_cell.angle_beta   90.00
_cell.angle_gamma   90.00
#
_symmetry.space_group_name_H-M   'P 1'
#
loop_
_entity.id
_entity.type
_entity.pdbx_description
1 polymer ?
#
loop_
_entity_poly.entity_id
_entity_poly.type
_entity_poly.pdbx_seq_one_letter_code
_entity_poly.pdbx_strand_id
1 'polypeptide(L)'
;MPTGKRILYIEDNFENRLLVRRLLQSQDYQFFEAENAPAAREILKSIRPDLILMDINMPDIDGYTLTQQIKELPGLSDVPVIAVTANVMRGDKERTLNAGCDGYIEKPIDIDKFLDQISHYL
;
A
#
# COMPACT_ATOMS: atom_id res chain seq x y z
N MET A 1 9.86 21.31 0.09
CA MET A 1 8.62 21.39 -0.72
C MET A 1 7.65 20.31 -0.28
N PRO A 2 6.39 20.67 -0.04
CA PRO A 2 5.39 19.63 0.19
C PRO A 2 5.28 18.76 -1.05
N THR A 3 5.25 17.47 -0.86
CA THR A 3 5.13 16.54 -1.99
C THR A 3 3.71 16.53 -2.53
N GLY A 4 2.72 16.70 -1.65
CA GLY A 4 1.31 16.58 -2.04
C GLY A 4 0.93 15.23 -2.60
N LYS A 5 1.85 14.27 -2.62
CA LYS A 5 1.59 12.92 -3.13
C LYS A 5 0.57 12.21 -2.26
N ARG A 6 -0.33 11.48 -2.91
CA ARG A 6 -1.41 10.77 -2.25
C ARG A 6 -1.04 9.30 -2.06
N ILE A 7 -1.10 8.84 -0.83
CA ILE A 7 -0.75 7.45 -0.50
C ILE A 7 -1.95 6.80 0.18
N LEU A 8 -2.41 5.69 -0.38
CA LEU A 8 -3.47 4.88 0.20
C LEU A 8 -2.86 3.67 0.87
N TYR A 9 -3.18 3.47 2.15
CA TYR A 9 -2.75 2.28 2.88
C TYR A 9 -3.96 1.40 3.18
N ILE A 10 -3.94 0.18 2.66
CA ILE A 10 -5.01 -0.79 2.87
C ILE A 10 -4.50 -1.79 3.91
N GLU A 11 -5.04 -1.71 5.12
CA GLU A 11 -4.58 -2.44 6.29
C GLU A 11 -5.71 -2.56 7.31
N ASP A 12 -5.97 -3.76 7.81
CA ASP A 12 -7.02 -3.97 8.79
C ASP A 12 -6.63 -3.58 10.22
N ASN A 13 -5.34 -3.53 10.54
CA ASN A 13 -4.85 -3.20 11.87
C ASN A 13 -4.76 -1.69 12.09
N PHE A 14 -5.52 -1.19 13.05
CA PHE A 14 -5.57 0.24 13.34
C PHE A 14 -4.21 0.82 13.75
N GLU A 15 -3.47 0.08 14.57
CA GLU A 15 -2.17 0.57 15.06
C GLU A 15 -1.17 0.72 13.93
N ASN A 16 -1.18 -0.19 12.98
CA ASN A 16 -0.32 -0.09 11.80
C ASN A 16 -0.71 1.11 10.94
N ARG A 17 -2.02 1.35 10.76
CA ARG A 17 -2.47 2.53 10.02
C ARG A 17 -2.05 3.82 10.71
N LEU A 18 -2.16 3.87 12.03
CA LEU A 18 -1.79 5.07 12.79
C LEU A 18 -0.29 5.36 12.67
N LEU A 19 0.54 4.34 12.75
CA LEU A 19 2.00 4.49 12.60
C LEU A 19 2.34 5.07 11.23
N VAL A 20 1.80 4.48 10.17
CA VAL A 20 2.08 4.94 8.80
C VAL A 20 1.54 6.34 8.58
N ARG A 21 0.36 6.65 9.11
CA ARG A 21 -0.20 8.00 9.04
C ARG A 21 0.77 9.03 9.60
N ARG A 22 1.32 8.78 10.78
CA ARG A 22 2.24 9.71 11.43
C ARG A 22 3.51 9.90 10.63
N LEU A 23 4.05 8.80 10.09
CA LEU A 23 5.27 8.86 9.29
C LEU A 23 5.05 9.67 8.00
N LEU A 24 3.94 9.44 7.32
CA LEU A 24 3.66 10.12 6.06
C LEU A 24 3.32 11.59 6.26
N GLN A 25 2.53 11.91 7.28
CA GLN A 25 2.16 13.29 7.56
C GLN A 25 3.36 14.16 7.93
N SER A 26 4.38 13.55 8.54
CA SER A 26 5.60 14.29 8.88
C SER A 26 6.37 14.76 7.63
N GLN A 27 6.07 14.21 6.45
CA GLN A 27 6.74 14.51 5.19
C GLN A 27 5.80 15.13 4.15
N ASP A 28 4.68 15.67 4.58
CA ASP A 28 3.70 16.35 3.73
C ASP A 28 3.03 15.47 2.67
N TYR A 29 3.01 14.15 2.89
CA TYR A 29 2.19 13.26 2.07
C TYR A 29 0.73 13.37 2.49
N GLN A 30 -0.18 13.21 1.52
CA GLN A 30 -1.60 13.08 1.82
C GLN A 30 -1.89 11.59 2.09
N PHE A 31 -2.42 11.30 3.26
CA PHE A 31 -2.66 9.93 3.70
C PHE A 31 -4.13 9.57 3.60
N PHE A 32 -4.40 8.42 2.98
CA PHE A 32 -5.72 7.82 2.93
C PHE A 32 -5.60 6.39 3.45
N GLU A 33 -6.60 5.94 4.20
CA GLU A 33 -6.56 4.61 4.78
C GLU A 33 -7.85 3.85 4.51
N ALA A 34 -7.74 2.53 4.35
CA ALA A 34 -8.87 1.64 4.21
C ALA A 34 -8.61 0.41 5.08
N GLU A 35 -9.61 0.01 5.84
CA GLU A 35 -9.48 -1.14 6.74
C GLU A 35 -9.83 -2.46 6.07
N ASN A 36 -10.39 -2.42 4.87
CA ASN A 36 -10.79 -3.61 4.12
C ASN A 36 -10.93 -3.28 2.64
N ALA A 37 -11.22 -4.30 1.84
CA ALA A 37 -11.36 -4.14 0.40
C ALA A 37 -12.53 -3.23 -0.01
N PRO A 38 -13.74 -3.36 0.58
CA PRO A 38 -14.83 -2.44 0.25
C PRO A 38 -14.49 -0.98 0.51
N ALA A 39 -13.84 -0.68 1.63
CA ALA A 39 -13.42 0.69 1.95
C ALA A 39 -12.40 1.20 0.92
N ALA A 40 -11.46 0.36 0.52
CA ALA A 40 -10.47 0.71 -0.50
C ALA A 40 -11.14 1.02 -1.83
N ARG A 41 -12.07 0.19 -2.27
CA ARG A 41 -12.80 0.40 -3.53
C ARG A 41 -13.58 1.72 -3.51
N GLU A 42 -14.18 2.05 -2.38
CA GLU A 42 -14.93 3.30 -2.24
C GLU A 42 -14.03 4.52 -2.38
N ILE A 43 -12.85 4.49 -1.74
CA ILE A 43 -11.87 5.57 -1.86
C ILE A 43 -11.41 5.72 -3.31
N LEU A 44 -11.15 4.61 -3.99
CA LEU A 44 -10.62 4.62 -5.35
C LEU A 44 -11.62 5.10 -6.40
N LYS A 45 -12.90 5.22 -6.04
CA LYS A 45 -13.90 5.83 -6.93
C LYS A 45 -13.69 7.33 -7.10
N SER A 46 -13.14 7.99 -6.11
CA SER A 46 -13.01 9.45 -6.11
C SER A 46 -11.57 9.95 -6.04
N ILE A 47 -10.62 9.10 -5.71
CA ILE A 47 -9.22 9.49 -5.54
C ILE A 47 -8.32 8.54 -6.31
N ARG A 48 -7.39 9.11 -7.08
CA ARG A 48 -6.32 8.35 -7.70
C ARG A 48 -5.06 8.54 -6.86
N PRO A 49 -4.66 7.54 -6.07
CA PRO A 49 -3.42 7.67 -5.29
C PRO A 49 -2.18 7.61 -6.19
N ASP A 50 -1.10 8.16 -5.70
CA ASP A 50 0.20 8.07 -6.36
C ASP A 50 0.94 6.79 -5.97
N LEU A 51 0.54 6.19 -4.84
CA LEU A 51 1.11 4.94 -4.34
C LEU A 51 0.06 4.24 -3.48
N ILE A 52 0.01 2.92 -3.58
CA ILE A 52 -0.84 2.09 -2.72
C ILE A 52 0.05 1.16 -1.91
N LEU A 53 -0.12 1.19 -0.59
CA LEU A 53 0.47 0.22 0.33
C LEU A 53 -0.58 -0.83 0.63
N MET A 54 -0.26 -2.10 0.38
CA MET A 54 -1.22 -3.19 0.43
C MET A 54 -0.80 -4.25 1.45
N ASP A 55 -1.55 -4.36 2.55
CA ASP A 55 -1.36 -5.48 3.47
C ASP A 55 -1.81 -6.76 2.78
N ILE A 56 -0.94 -7.75 2.78
CA ILE A 56 -1.22 -9.02 2.10
C ILE A 56 -2.09 -9.95 2.95
N ASN A 57 -2.01 -9.85 4.27
CA ASN A 57 -2.63 -10.78 5.19
C ASN A 57 -3.92 -10.26 5.82
N MET A 58 -4.83 -9.74 5.02
CA MET A 58 -6.14 -9.30 5.51
C MET A 58 -7.12 -10.47 5.59
N PRO A 59 -8.07 -10.44 6.56
CA PRO A 59 -8.98 -11.57 6.75
C PRO A 59 -10.08 -11.70 5.69
N ASP A 60 -10.45 -10.60 5.03
CA ASP A 60 -11.58 -10.61 4.09
C ASP A 60 -11.17 -10.94 2.65
N ILE A 61 -9.96 -10.58 2.26
CA ILE A 61 -9.45 -10.85 0.92
C ILE A 61 -7.93 -10.89 0.95
N ASP A 62 -7.36 -11.81 0.17
CA ASP A 62 -5.94 -11.86 -0.07
C ASP A 62 -5.48 -10.58 -0.78
N GLY A 63 -4.45 -9.92 -0.25
CA GLY A 63 -3.92 -8.69 -0.82
C GLY A 63 -3.42 -8.84 -2.26
N TYR A 64 -2.95 -10.02 -2.63
CA TYR A 64 -2.55 -10.29 -4.02
C TYR A 64 -3.75 -10.23 -4.95
N THR A 65 -4.86 -10.83 -4.55
CA THR A 65 -6.10 -10.79 -5.32
C THR A 65 -6.62 -9.36 -5.44
N LEU A 66 -6.62 -8.63 -4.34
CA LEU A 66 -7.06 -7.25 -4.35
C LEU A 66 -6.17 -6.37 -5.24
N THR A 67 -4.86 -6.60 -5.23
CA THR A 67 -3.93 -5.89 -6.11
C THR A 67 -4.30 -6.10 -7.57
N GLN A 68 -4.58 -7.34 -7.98
CA GLN A 68 -4.98 -7.63 -9.34
C GLN A 68 -6.26 -6.91 -9.71
N GLN A 69 -7.24 -6.90 -8.83
CA GLN A 69 -8.51 -6.21 -9.05
C GLN A 69 -8.32 -4.70 -9.20
N ILE A 70 -7.47 -4.10 -8.36
CA ILE A 70 -7.21 -2.67 -8.42
C ILE A 70 -6.51 -2.29 -9.72
N LYS A 71 -5.53 -3.08 -10.15
CA LYS A 71 -4.80 -2.83 -11.40
C LYS A 71 -5.71 -2.90 -12.63
N GLU A 72 -6.84 -3.59 -12.54
CA GLU A 72 -7.81 -3.66 -13.61
C GLU A 72 -8.78 -2.47 -13.66
N LEU A 73 -8.80 -1.65 -12.60
CA LEU A 73 -9.68 -0.48 -12.57
C LEU A 73 -9.16 0.60 -13.53
N PRO A 74 -10.07 1.34 -14.20
CA PRO A 74 -9.65 2.38 -15.13
C PRO A 74 -8.77 3.44 -14.46
N GLY A 75 -7.63 3.72 -15.09
CA GLY A 75 -6.71 4.74 -14.60
C GLY A 75 -5.80 4.31 -13.46
N LEU A 76 -5.90 3.07 -12.99
CA LEU A 76 -5.11 2.59 -11.86
C LEU A 76 -4.02 1.58 -12.22
N SER A 77 -3.94 1.15 -13.47
CA SER A 77 -2.95 0.16 -13.89
C SER A 77 -1.50 0.62 -13.68
N ASP A 78 -1.26 1.93 -13.72
CA ASP A 78 0.08 2.51 -13.58
C ASP A 78 0.41 2.94 -12.16
N VAL A 79 -0.54 2.84 -11.22
CA VAL A 79 -0.30 3.21 -9.83
C VAL A 79 0.55 2.13 -9.17
N PRO A 80 1.72 2.48 -8.59
CA PRO A 80 2.53 1.49 -7.89
C PRO A 80 1.79 0.90 -6.70
N VAL A 81 1.82 -0.41 -6.56
CA VAL A 81 1.28 -1.13 -5.41
C VAL A 81 2.43 -1.84 -4.72
N ILE A 82 2.66 -1.49 -3.46
CA ILE A 82 3.73 -2.05 -2.66
C ILE A 82 3.11 -2.97 -1.60
N ALA A 83 3.44 -4.24 -1.67
CA ALA A 83 2.97 -5.20 -0.68
C ALA A 83 3.64 -4.95 0.67
N VAL A 84 2.86 -4.97 1.74
CA VAL A 84 3.38 -4.87 3.11
C VAL A 84 3.10 -6.23 3.76
N THR A 85 4.16 -6.96 4.09
CA THR A 85 4.01 -8.35 4.51
C THR A 85 5.02 -8.75 5.57
N ALA A 86 4.60 -9.62 6.50
CA ALA A 86 5.49 -10.22 7.48
C ALA A 86 6.24 -11.43 6.89
N ASN A 87 5.82 -11.91 5.74
CA ASN A 87 6.33 -13.15 5.15
C ASN A 87 7.17 -12.86 3.89
N VAL A 88 8.40 -12.36 4.10
CA VAL A 88 9.32 -12.11 2.98
C VAL A 88 10.23 -13.32 2.81
N MET A 89 9.63 -14.51 2.80
CA MET A 89 10.37 -15.74 2.65
C MET A 89 10.49 -16.13 1.17
N ARG A 90 11.34 -17.13 0.92
CA ARG A 90 11.56 -17.62 -0.44
C ARG A 90 10.23 -18.00 -1.10
N GLY A 91 9.98 -17.45 -2.27
CA GLY A 91 8.74 -17.66 -3.01
C GLY A 91 7.73 -16.53 -2.86
N ASP A 92 7.71 -15.84 -1.72
CA ASP A 92 6.76 -14.75 -1.50
C ASP A 92 7.11 -13.53 -2.35
N LYS A 93 8.39 -13.28 -2.57
CA LYS A 93 8.82 -12.19 -3.43
C LYS A 93 8.32 -12.39 -4.87
N GLU A 94 8.48 -13.60 -5.41
CA GLU A 94 7.99 -13.91 -6.74
C GLU A 94 6.47 -13.82 -6.81
N ARG A 95 5.79 -14.32 -5.80
CA ARG A 95 4.33 -14.27 -5.72
C ARG A 95 3.84 -12.83 -5.68
N THR A 96 4.53 -11.98 -4.94
CA THR A 96 4.24 -10.56 -4.86
C THR A 96 4.33 -9.89 -6.23
N LEU A 97 5.42 -10.13 -6.95
CA LEU A 97 5.63 -9.55 -8.27
C LEU A 97 4.65 -10.10 -9.30
N ASN A 98 4.36 -11.41 -9.25
CA ASN A 98 3.42 -12.05 -10.17
C ASN A 98 1.99 -11.56 -9.98
N ALA A 99 1.65 -11.11 -8.80
CA ALA A 99 0.33 -10.55 -8.52
C ALA A 99 0.18 -9.11 -9.04
N GLY A 100 1.25 -8.51 -9.55
CA GLY A 100 1.23 -7.15 -10.07
C GLY A 100 1.73 -6.09 -9.10
N CYS A 101 2.25 -6.49 -7.93
CA CYS A 101 2.88 -5.55 -7.02
C CYS A 101 4.21 -5.09 -7.60
N ASP A 102 4.51 -3.81 -7.39
CA ASP A 102 5.73 -3.19 -7.90
C ASP A 102 6.90 -3.33 -6.94
N GLY A 103 6.62 -3.71 -5.70
CA GLY A 103 7.64 -3.95 -4.69
C GLY A 103 7.01 -4.47 -3.42
N TYR A 104 7.81 -4.56 -2.37
CA TYR A 104 7.32 -5.01 -1.06
C TYR A 104 8.09 -4.33 0.08
N ILE A 105 7.43 -4.25 1.24
CA ILE A 105 8.02 -3.76 2.49
C ILE A 105 7.75 -4.81 3.54
N GLU A 106 8.78 -5.19 4.28
CA GLU A 106 8.70 -6.19 5.32
C GLU A 106 8.13 -5.61 6.61
N LYS A 107 7.23 -6.36 7.26
CA LYS A 107 6.76 -6.05 8.61
C LYS A 107 7.69 -6.70 9.64
N PRO A 108 7.90 -6.07 10.80
CA PRO A 108 7.35 -4.77 11.20
C PRO A 108 7.99 -3.63 10.41
N ILE A 109 7.23 -2.56 10.23
CA ILE A 109 7.72 -1.40 9.47
C ILE A 109 8.89 -0.77 10.21
N ASP A 110 10.00 -0.64 9.50
CA ASP A 110 11.20 0.01 10.04
C ASP A 110 11.06 1.51 9.86
N ILE A 111 10.88 2.22 10.97
CA ILE A 111 10.62 3.66 10.97
C ILE A 111 11.74 4.42 10.24
N ASP A 112 12.98 3.98 10.41
CA ASP A 112 14.13 4.67 9.84
C ASP A 112 14.26 4.48 8.32
N LYS A 113 13.70 3.40 7.78
CA LYS A 113 13.83 3.06 6.36
C LYS A 113 12.56 3.28 5.55
N PHE A 114 11.41 3.37 6.21
CA PHE A 114 10.12 3.36 5.52
C PHE A 114 9.99 4.48 4.49
N LEU A 115 10.32 5.70 4.87
CA LEU A 115 10.18 6.85 3.98
C LEU A 115 11.08 6.75 2.76
N ASP A 116 12.31 6.24 2.94
CA ASP A 116 13.20 6.00 1.82
C ASP A 116 12.67 4.90 0.90
N GLN A 117 12.12 3.84 1.48
CA GLN A 117 11.57 2.73 0.72
C GLN A 117 10.44 3.17 -0.19
N ILE A 118 9.50 3.98 0.33
CA ILE A 118 8.38 4.43 -0.50
C ILE A 118 8.80 5.48 -1.52
N SER A 119 9.81 6.30 -1.21
CA SER A 119 10.23 7.35 -2.12
C SER A 119 10.79 6.80 -3.43
N HIS A 120 11.30 5.56 -3.44
CA HIS A 120 11.74 4.91 -4.67
C HIS A 120 10.64 4.72 -5.70
N TYR A 121 9.38 4.70 -5.26
CA TYR A 121 8.23 4.44 -6.12
C TYR A 121 7.45 5.72 -6.43
N LEU A 122 7.88 6.82 -5.91
CA LEU A 122 7.28 8.12 -6.12
C LEU A 122 8.23 9.03 -6.91
#